data_a25081bee3881e6bd4cecc4d777b4050
#
_entry.id   a25081bee3881e6bd4cecc4d777b4050
#
_cell.length_a   1.000
_cell.length_b   1.000
_cell.length_c   1.000
_cell.angle_alpha   90.00
_cell.angle_beta   90.00
_cell.angle_gamma   90.00
#
_symmetry.space_group_name_H-M   'P 1'
#
loop_
_entity.id
_entity.type
_entity.pdbx_description
1 polymer ?
#
loop_
_entity_poly.entity_id
_entity_poly.type
_entity_poly.pdbx_seq_one_letter_code
_entity_poly.pdbx_strand_id
1 'polypeptide(L)'
;MTENATAISLLVAPARVVRGKQALLDAIEYIVALGCRPLLVGGEQSLKLSQLRVLADRPELAIATVCYTPDCCETSLDRLMGAATTHQADVIIGIGGGKCLDTAKLLAHRCQLPVVTIPTSGATCAAWTALANIYSESGAFLSDVSLAKCPDLVVLDYGIVATAPQRTLVAGIGDAIAKWYEASVSSGHSTQTLLIAAVQQARVLRDILFQKSASAITAPGGDDWQEVVDATVLLAGVIGGLGGAQCRTVAAHAVHNGLTHLPGSHQALHGEKVAYGILVQLRLEEMLQGNQLAATARQQLLDFYESIGLPTTLADLGMSEITISQLHHAATLACKPDSDIHRLPFTVTPAQLVAAMVSTTIVEVENRCVGATT
;
A
#
# COMPACT_ATOMS: atom_id res chain seq x y z
N MET A 1 4.76 -32.57 26.97
CA MET A 1 4.13 -31.27 27.20
C MET A 1 3.46 -30.89 25.88
N THR A 2 2.16 -30.98 25.80
CA THR A 2 1.39 -30.54 24.63
C THR A 2 1.41 -29.02 24.64
N GLU A 3 2.14 -28.40 23.67
CA GLU A 3 1.98 -26.98 23.40
C GLU A 3 0.50 -26.72 23.10
N ASN A 4 -0.15 -25.95 23.95
CA ASN A 4 -1.47 -25.41 23.66
C ASN A 4 -1.35 -24.57 22.38
N ALA A 5 -1.80 -25.08 21.26
CA ALA A 5 -1.90 -24.32 20.03
C ALA A 5 -2.79 -23.08 20.30
N THR A 6 -2.19 -21.91 20.38
CA THR A 6 -2.93 -20.64 20.54
C THR A 6 -3.81 -20.46 19.31
N ALA A 7 -5.10 -20.22 19.51
CA ALA A 7 -6.01 -19.96 18.39
C ALA A 7 -5.54 -18.74 17.59
N ILE A 8 -5.47 -18.87 16.27
CA ILE A 8 -5.07 -17.79 15.35
C ILE A 8 -6.37 -17.19 14.78
N SER A 9 -6.59 -15.90 15.00
CA SER A 9 -7.66 -15.14 14.34
C SER A 9 -7.16 -14.55 13.03
N LEU A 10 -7.94 -14.71 11.97
CA LEU A 10 -7.63 -14.16 10.64
C LEU A 10 -8.69 -13.14 10.22
N LEU A 11 -8.23 -12.01 9.69
CA LEU A 11 -9.06 -10.93 9.17
C LEU A 11 -8.75 -10.78 7.68
N VAL A 12 -9.48 -11.53 6.86
CA VAL A 12 -9.12 -11.72 5.44
C VAL A 12 -9.76 -10.69 4.53
N ALA A 13 -11.02 -10.31 4.79
CA ALA A 13 -11.81 -9.51 3.86
C ALA A 13 -12.79 -8.57 4.58
N PRO A 14 -13.16 -7.46 3.93
CA PRO A 14 -14.32 -6.65 4.30
C PRO A 14 -15.61 -7.48 4.36
N ALA A 15 -16.56 -7.04 5.18
CA ALA A 15 -17.85 -7.73 5.27
C ALA A 15 -18.64 -7.66 3.95
N ARG A 16 -18.45 -6.56 3.19
CA ARG A 16 -19.04 -6.37 1.87
C ARG A 16 -18.13 -5.54 0.97
N VAL A 17 -18.14 -5.86 -0.33
CA VAL A 17 -17.46 -5.09 -1.37
C VAL A 17 -18.48 -4.79 -2.48
N VAL A 18 -18.62 -3.50 -2.82
CA VAL A 18 -19.38 -3.04 -4.00
C VAL A 18 -18.39 -2.41 -4.95
N ARG A 19 -18.29 -2.91 -6.19
CA ARG A 19 -17.34 -2.41 -7.18
C ARG A 19 -18.02 -2.22 -8.54
N GLY A 20 -17.60 -1.20 -9.28
CA GLY A 20 -18.14 -0.90 -10.61
C GLY A 20 -18.05 0.58 -10.93
N LYS A 21 -18.59 0.99 -12.09
CA LYS A 21 -18.54 2.39 -12.58
C LYS A 21 -19.40 3.35 -11.76
N GLN A 22 -20.42 2.86 -11.05
CA GLN A 22 -21.31 3.63 -10.21
C GLN A 22 -21.51 2.94 -8.86
N ALA A 23 -20.44 2.33 -8.36
CA ALA A 23 -20.49 1.53 -7.15
C ALA A 23 -20.95 2.33 -5.93
N LEU A 24 -20.68 3.64 -5.88
CA LEU A 24 -21.15 4.48 -4.77
C LEU A 24 -22.68 4.62 -4.78
N LEU A 25 -23.29 4.78 -5.95
CA LEU A 25 -24.76 4.84 -6.07
C LEU A 25 -25.39 3.49 -5.65
N ASP A 26 -24.81 2.39 -6.12
CA ASP A 26 -25.29 1.03 -5.81
C ASP A 26 -25.07 0.66 -4.34
N ALA A 27 -24.15 1.34 -3.64
CA ALA A 27 -23.82 1.08 -2.24
C ALA A 27 -24.68 1.86 -1.23
N ILE A 28 -25.51 2.80 -1.66
CA ILE A 28 -26.24 3.73 -0.77
C ILE A 28 -27.06 2.98 0.30
N GLU A 29 -27.84 1.99 -0.08
CA GLU A 29 -28.69 1.25 0.86
C GLU A 29 -27.85 0.49 1.92
N TYR A 30 -26.64 0.04 1.55
CA TYR A 30 -25.73 -0.58 2.51
C TYR A 30 -25.11 0.45 3.45
N ILE A 31 -24.84 1.67 2.98
CA ILE A 31 -24.34 2.78 3.81
C ILE A 31 -25.41 3.17 4.84
N VAL A 32 -26.66 3.39 4.39
CA VAL A 32 -27.79 3.73 5.26
C VAL A 32 -28.04 2.65 6.32
N ALA A 33 -27.88 1.37 5.96
CA ALA A 33 -28.01 0.27 6.91
C ALA A 33 -26.93 0.24 8.00
N LEU A 34 -25.77 0.91 7.78
CA LEU A 34 -24.69 1.01 8.78
C LEU A 34 -24.88 2.19 9.73
N GLY A 35 -25.52 3.28 9.29
CA GLY A 35 -25.80 4.44 10.12
C GLY A 35 -26.45 5.59 9.32
N CYS A 36 -27.11 6.48 10.05
CA CYS A 36 -27.80 7.64 9.49
C CYS A 36 -27.07 8.98 9.76
N ARG A 37 -26.02 8.96 10.54
CA ARG A 37 -25.22 10.15 10.89
C ARG A 37 -23.73 9.94 10.51
N PRO A 38 -23.43 9.81 9.20
CA PRO A 38 -22.09 9.56 8.75
C PRO A 38 -21.16 10.76 8.97
N LEU A 39 -19.95 10.50 9.46
CA LEU A 39 -18.83 11.44 9.40
C LEU A 39 -17.96 11.09 8.22
N LEU A 40 -17.96 11.93 7.19
CA LEU A 40 -17.09 11.79 6.03
C LEU A 40 -15.70 12.34 6.35
N VAL A 41 -14.71 11.47 6.30
CA VAL A 41 -13.30 11.78 6.53
C VAL A 41 -12.56 11.72 5.19
N GLY A 42 -11.96 12.83 4.77
CA GLY A 42 -11.30 12.92 3.47
C GLY A 42 -10.22 13.98 3.41
N GLY A 43 -9.46 14.02 2.32
CA GLY A 43 -8.66 15.17 1.93
C GLY A 43 -9.55 16.23 1.25
N GLU A 44 -9.09 17.48 1.19
CA GLU A 44 -9.87 18.58 0.59
C GLU A 44 -10.37 18.28 -0.82
N GLN A 45 -9.54 17.66 -1.66
CA GLN A 45 -9.89 17.31 -3.03
C GLN A 45 -10.92 16.17 -3.08
N SER A 46 -10.73 15.15 -2.25
CA SER A 46 -11.63 13.98 -2.19
C SER A 46 -13.03 14.38 -1.71
N LEU A 47 -13.12 15.28 -0.72
CA LEU A 47 -14.41 15.78 -0.21
C LEU A 47 -15.17 16.67 -1.19
N LYS A 48 -14.51 17.18 -2.25
CA LYS A 48 -15.13 18.00 -3.31
C LYS A 48 -15.59 17.21 -4.52
N LEU A 49 -15.43 15.86 -4.52
CA LEU A 49 -15.84 15.01 -5.63
C LEU A 49 -17.35 15.12 -5.89
N SER A 50 -17.72 15.37 -7.14
CA SER A 50 -19.13 15.53 -7.54
C SER A 50 -19.96 14.23 -7.33
N GLN A 51 -19.31 13.09 -7.39
CA GLN A 51 -19.93 11.77 -7.13
C GLN A 51 -20.49 11.65 -5.71
N LEU A 52 -19.97 12.41 -4.73
CA LEU A 52 -20.47 12.40 -3.35
C LEU A 52 -21.86 13.06 -3.20
N ARG A 53 -22.37 13.75 -4.23
CA ARG A 53 -23.74 14.30 -4.21
C ARG A 53 -24.79 13.22 -3.97
N VAL A 54 -24.54 11.99 -4.45
CA VAL A 54 -25.48 10.88 -4.22
C VAL A 54 -25.69 10.56 -2.74
N LEU A 55 -24.74 10.88 -1.87
CA LEU A 55 -24.90 10.78 -0.42
C LEU A 55 -25.65 12.01 0.13
N ALA A 56 -25.32 13.21 -0.35
CA ALA A 56 -25.94 14.46 0.11
C ALA A 56 -27.44 14.55 -0.29
N ASP A 57 -27.83 13.91 -1.38
CA ASP A 57 -29.19 13.87 -1.87
C ASP A 57 -30.08 12.88 -1.10
N ARG A 58 -29.57 12.21 -0.07
CA ARG A 58 -30.31 11.26 0.77
C ARG A 58 -30.80 11.95 2.05
N PRO A 59 -32.12 12.20 2.19
CA PRO A 59 -32.68 12.92 3.33
C PRO A 59 -32.53 12.18 4.66
N GLU A 60 -32.35 10.85 4.63
CA GLU A 60 -32.09 10.01 5.80
C GLU A 60 -30.69 10.14 6.35
N LEU A 61 -29.74 10.73 5.61
CA LEU A 61 -28.34 10.88 6.03
C LEU A 61 -28.06 12.29 6.56
N ALA A 62 -27.81 12.41 7.85
CA ALA A 62 -27.31 13.64 8.46
C ALA A 62 -25.78 13.67 8.37
N ILE A 63 -25.23 14.17 7.25
CA ILE A 63 -23.82 14.12 6.93
C ILE A 63 -23.03 15.28 7.57
N ALA A 64 -21.88 14.97 8.18
CA ALA A 64 -20.83 15.94 8.46
C ALA A 64 -19.54 15.56 7.72
N THR A 65 -18.73 16.55 7.38
CA THR A 65 -17.45 16.35 6.67
C THR A 65 -16.29 16.91 7.46
N VAL A 66 -15.14 16.24 7.44
CA VAL A 66 -13.93 16.69 8.12
C VAL A 66 -12.68 16.27 7.36
N CYS A 67 -11.68 17.17 7.26
CA CYS A 67 -10.38 16.86 6.68
C CYS A 67 -9.54 16.04 7.66
N TYR A 68 -8.82 15.01 7.16
CA TYR A 68 -7.95 14.18 8.00
C TYR A 68 -6.56 14.78 8.26
N THR A 69 -6.18 15.80 7.50
CA THR A 69 -4.83 16.42 7.51
C THR A 69 -4.33 16.81 8.91
N PRO A 70 -2.97 16.86 9.15
CA PRO A 70 -1.94 16.78 8.12
C PRO A 70 -1.62 15.35 7.64
N ASP A 71 -1.77 14.32 8.46
CA ASP A 71 -1.47 12.92 8.14
C ASP A 71 -2.30 11.96 9.01
N CYS A 72 -2.14 10.65 8.84
CA CYS A 72 -2.62 9.63 9.78
C CYS A 72 -1.71 9.65 11.03
N CYS A 73 -1.94 10.62 11.91
CA CYS A 73 -1.16 10.85 13.13
C CYS A 73 -2.08 11.07 14.33
N GLU A 74 -1.52 11.00 15.53
CA GLU A 74 -2.28 11.12 16.78
C GLU A 74 -3.05 12.45 16.87
N THR A 75 -2.41 13.56 16.55
CA THR A 75 -3.05 14.89 16.55
C THR A 75 -4.28 14.95 15.64
N SER A 76 -4.19 14.34 14.43
CA SER A 76 -5.33 14.25 13.52
C SER A 76 -6.45 13.39 14.12
N LEU A 77 -6.11 12.24 14.70
CA LEU A 77 -7.08 11.32 15.29
C LEU A 77 -7.82 11.93 16.49
N ASP A 78 -7.13 12.63 17.39
CA ASP A 78 -7.76 13.31 18.53
C ASP A 78 -8.78 14.35 18.07
N ARG A 79 -8.44 15.16 17.07
CA ARG A 79 -9.35 16.14 16.48
C ARG A 79 -10.57 15.50 15.82
N LEU A 80 -10.34 14.39 15.11
CA LEU A 80 -11.40 13.64 14.42
C LEU A 80 -12.33 12.93 15.40
N MET A 81 -11.83 12.41 16.53
CA MET A 81 -12.65 11.83 17.60
C MET A 81 -13.56 12.90 18.22
N GLY A 82 -13.04 14.12 18.43
CA GLY A 82 -13.86 15.27 18.87
C GLY A 82 -14.98 15.61 17.87
N ALA A 83 -14.66 15.60 16.57
CA ALA A 83 -15.66 15.83 15.52
C ALA A 83 -16.71 14.72 15.47
N ALA A 84 -16.33 13.45 15.59
CA ALA A 84 -17.25 12.32 15.63
C ALA A 84 -18.21 12.42 16.82
N THR A 85 -17.71 12.78 17.99
CA THR A 85 -18.51 12.98 19.20
C THR A 85 -19.48 14.16 19.04
N THR A 86 -19.01 15.30 18.54
CA THR A 86 -19.84 16.51 18.35
C THR A 86 -20.96 16.25 17.34
N HIS A 87 -20.66 15.53 16.25
CA HIS A 87 -21.64 15.16 15.24
C HIS A 87 -22.58 14.03 15.72
N GLN A 88 -22.23 13.32 16.81
CA GLN A 88 -22.88 12.06 17.23
C GLN A 88 -22.86 11.04 16.08
N ALA A 89 -21.68 10.90 15.44
CA ALA A 89 -21.52 9.99 14.32
C ALA A 89 -21.86 8.54 14.72
N ASP A 90 -22.56 7.83 13.87
CA ASP A 90 -22.90 6.39 14.01
C ASP A 90 -22.18 5.51 12.95
N VAL A 91 -21.55 6.15 11.95
CA VAL A 91 -20.71 5.48 10.96
C VAL A 91 -19.61 6.44 10.49
N ILE A 92 -18.40 5.91 10.22
CA ILE A 92 -17.29 6.66 9.61
C ILE A 92 -17.20 6.27 8.14
N ILE A 93 -17.10 7.27 7.26
CA ILE A 93 -16.88 7.06 5.82
C ILE A 93 -15.55 7.69 5.43
N GLY A 94 -14.53 6.87 5.15
CA GLY A 94 -13.24 7.32 4.64
C GLY A 94 -13.25 7.45 3.12
N ILE A 95 -12.90 8.65 2.59
CA ILE A 95 -12.89 8.94 1.16
C ILE A 95 -11.54 9.51 0.78
N GLY A 96 -10.70 8.73 0.11
CA GLY A 96 -9.36 9.19 -0.23
C GLY A 96 -8.37 8.12 -0.62
N GLY A 97 -7.10 8.48 -0.59
CA GLY A 97 -5.97 7.57 -0.73
C GLY A 97 -5.62 6.85 0.57
N GLY A 98 -4.57 6.04 0.56
CA GLY A 98 -4.20 5.13 1.67
C GLY A 98 -4.17 5.78 3.05
N LYS A 99 -3.46 6.90 3.23
CA LYS A 99 -3.37 7.59 4.53
C LYS A 99 -4.71 8.07 5.07
N CYS A 100 -5.58 8.57 4.19
CA CYS A 100 -6.94 8.97 4.56
C CYS A 100 -7.77 7.75 5.02
N LEU A 101 -7.69 6.64 4.27
CA LEU A 101 -8.43 5.42 4.59
C LEU A 101 -7.92 4.77 5.88
N ASP A 102 -6.61 4.79 6.13
CA ASP A 102 -6.02 4.35 7.40
C ASP A 102 -6.50 5.21 8.56
N THR A 103 -6.55 6.54 8.40
CA THR A 103 -7.10 7.46 9.39
C THR A 103 -8.56 7.14 9.70
N ALA A 104 -9.39 6.96 8.67
CA ALA A 104 -10.82 6.67 8.85
C ALA A 104 -11.05 5.31 9.55
N LYS A 105 -10.30 4.27 9.17
CA LYS A 105 -10.37 2.95 9.82
C LYS A 105 -9.95 3.00 11.29
N LEU A 106 -8.84 3.69 11.58
CA LEU A 106 -8.34 3.83 12.94
C LEU A 106 -9.25 4.69 13.81
N LEU A 107 -9.81 5.76 13.26
CA LEU A 107 -10.85 6.56 13.92
C LEU A 107 -12.07 5.70 14.28
N ALA A 108 -12.61 4.97 13.30
CA ALA A 108 -13.75 4.08 13.52
C ALA A 108 -13.46 3.02 14.58
N HIS A 109 -12.25 2.44 14.55
CA HIS A 109 -11.79 1.48 15.56
C HIS A 109 -11.78 2.08 16.96
N ARG A 110 -11.24 3.30 17.14
CA ARG A 110 -11.18 4.00 18.43
C ARG A 110 -12.57 4.40 18.94
N CYS A 111 -13.46 4.81 18.04
CA CYS A 111 -14.82 5.17 18.36
C CYS A 111 -15.77 3.97 18.47
N GLN A 112 -15.33 2.76 18.14
CA GLN A 112 -16.16 1.53 18.07
C GLN A 112 -17.34 1.67 17.10
N LEU A 113 -17.15 2.36 15.97
CA LEU A 113 -18.16 2.59 14.94
C LEU A 113 -17.89 1.69 13.71
N PRO A 114 -18.94 1.42 12.91
CA PRO A 114 -18.75 0.83 11.58
C PRO A 114 -17.97 1.78 10.66
N VAL A 115 -17.24 1.19 9.68
CA VAL A 115 -16.46 1.95 8.72
C VAL A 115 -16.74 1.55 7.28
N VAL A 116 -16.96 2.56 6.45
CA VAL A 116 -17.00 2.45 4.98
C VAL A 116 -15.74 3.05 4.41
N THR A 117 -15.09 2.37 3.48
CA THR A 117 -13.92 2.89 2.75
C THR A 117 -14.25 3.09 1.27
N ILE A 118 -13.99 4.30 0.77
CA ILE A 118 -14.17 4.70 -0.62
C ILE A 118 -12.82 5.15 -1.16
N PRO A 119 -12.00 4.25 -1.75
CA PRO A 119 -10.72 4.63 -2.31
C PRO A 119 -10.92 5.55 -3.52
N THR A 120 -10.18 6.65 -3.55
CA THR A 120 -10.20 7.59 -4.68
C THR A 120 -9.07 7.36 -5.66
N SER A 121 -8.23 6.36 -5.44
CA SER A 121 -7.12 5.96 -6.33
C SER A 121 -6.79 4.48 -6.15
N GLY A 122 -6.13 3.89 -7.14
CA GLY A 122 -5.61 2.52 -7.09
C GLY A 122 -4.23 2.40 -6.41
N ALA A 123 -3.86 3.35 -5.53
CA ALA A 123 -2.49 3.48 -5.03
C ALA A 123 -2.08 2.43 -3.98
N THR A 124 -3.02 1.82 -3.27
CA THR A 124 -2.75 0.81 -2.23
C THR A 124 -3.99 -0.03 -1.93
N CYS A 125 -3.81 -1.13 -1.21
CA CYS A 125 -4.89 -1.95 -0.68
C CYS A 125 -5.45 -1.47 0.68
N ALA A 126 -5.16 -0.25 1.11
CA ALA A 126 -5.59 0.27 2.41
C ALA A 126 -7.11 0.26 2.61
N ALA A 127 -7.89 0.36 1.53
CA ALA A 127 -9.35 0.24 1.58
C ALA A 127 -9.84 -1.12 2.09
N TRP A 128 -9.04 -2.17 1.96
CA TRP A 128 -9.41 -3.56 2.24
C TRP A 128 -9.03 -4.03 3.65
N THR A 129 -7.87 -3.59 4.13
CA THR A 129 -7.16 -4.26 5.22
C THR A 129 -7.65 -3.90 6.62
N ALA A 130 -7.56 -4.87 7.57
CA ALA A 130 -7.69 -4.64 9.01
C ALA A 130 -6.38 -4.10 9.62
N LEU A 131 -5.82 -3.08 8.99
CA LEU A 131 -4.55 -2.46 9.36
C LEU A 131 -4.63 -0.96 9.09
N ALA A 132 -3.95 -0.16 9.90
CA ALA A 132 -3.71 1.25 9.66
C ALA A 132 -2.26 1.61 9.97
N ASN A 133 -1.63 2.41 9.11
CA ASN A 133 -0.29 2.94 9.34
C ASN A 133 -0.37 4.30 10.03
N ILE A 134 0.46 4.48 11.08
CA ILE A 134 0.61 5.76 11.79
C ILE A 134 1.91 6.43 11.35
N TYR A 135 1.81 7.73 11.14
CA TYR A 135 2.92 8.58 10.75
C TYR A 135 3.13 9.71 11.77
N SER A 136 4.30 10.31 11.79
CA SER A 136 4.52 11.58 12.45
C SER A 136 3.80 12.71 11.72
N GLU A 137 3.66 13.87 12.33
CA GLU A 137 3.12 15.07 11.67
C GLU A 137 3.95 15.50 10.45
N SER A 138 5.24 15.15 10.43
CA SER A 138 6.13 15.36 9.28
C SER A 138 6.08 14.24 8.23
N GLY A 139 5.20 13.23 8.39
CA GLY A 139 4.98 12.15 7.42
C GLY A 139 5.97 10.99 7.48
N ALA A 140 6.84 10.91 8.51
CA ALA A 140 7.71 9.76 8.73
C ALA A 140 6.90 8.58 9.31
N PHE A 141 7.10 7.37 8.79
CA PHE A 141 6.46 6.16 9.29
C PHE A 141 6.88 5.86 10.74
N LEU A 142 5.92 5.61 11.60
CA LEU A 142 6.15 5.27 13.01
C LEU A 142 5.86 3.80 13.30
N SER A 143 4.65 3.34 13.00
CA SER A 143 4.21 1.97 13.27
C SER A 143 2.98 1.61 12.43
N ASP A 144 2.65 0.33 12.40
CA ASP A 144 1.33 -0.14 11.98
C ASP A 144 0.49 -0.53 13.20
N VAL A 145 -0.83 -0.46 13.04
CA VAL A 145 -1.83 -0.82 14.06
C VAL A 145 -2.77 -1.85 13.48
N SER A 146 -2.81 -3.03 14.10
CA SER A 146 -3.80 -4.05 13.78
C SER A 146 -5.18 -3.62 14.29
N LEU A 147 -6.19 -3.71 13.44
CA LEU A 147 -7.56 -3.37 13.76
C LEU A 147 -8.38 -4.63 14.08
N ALA A 148 -9.47 -4.48 14.84
CA ALA A 148 -10.31 -5.60 15.26
C ALA A 148 -11.08 -6.27 14.10
N LYS A 149 -11.27 -5.57 12.97
CA LYS A 149 -11.96 -6.06 11.77
C LYS A 149 -11.48 -5.33 10.51
N CYS A 150 -11.69 -5.95 9.35
CA CYS A 150 -11.68 -5.25 8.07
C CYS A 150 -12.86 -4.27 7.99
N PRO A 151 -12.89 -3.33 7.02
CA PRO A 151 -14.04 -2.45 6.83
C PRO A 151 -15.37 -3.19 6.71
N ASP A 152 -16.44 -2.58 7.20
CA ASP A 152 -17.81 -3.13 7.06
C ASP A 152 -18.25 -3.08 5.60
N LEU A 153 -17.81 -2.06 4.87
CA LEU A 153 -18.11 -1.90 3.44
C LEU A 153 -16.92 -1.25 2.73
N VAL A 154 -16.51 -1.83 1.61
CA VAL A 154 -15.63 -1.19 0.60
C VAL A 154 -16.47 -0.81 -0.60
N VAL A 155 -16.36 0.44 -1.03
CA VAL A 155 -17.00 0.93 -2.25
C VAL A 155 -15.91 1.33 -3.25
N LEU A 156 -15.60 0.44 -4.19
CA LEU A 156 -14.62 0.67 -5.24
C LEU A 156 -15.33 1.18 -6.51
N ASP A 157 -15.52 2.49 -6.56
CA ASP A 157 -16.15 3.16 -7.70
C ASP A 157 -15.09 3.53 -8.74
N TYR A 158 -15.12 2.86 -9.89
CA TYR A 158 -14.17 3.11 -10.96
C TYR A 158 -14.29 4.53 -11.55
N GLY A 159 -15.47 5.15 -11.50
CA GLY A 159 -15.66 6.54 -11.90
C GLY A 159 -14.94 7.51 -10.97
N ILE A 160 -14.90 7.20 -9.67
CA ILE A 160 -14.13 7.97 -8.68
C ILE A 160 -12.63 7.74 -8.88
N VAL A 161 -12.18 6.48 -8.93
CA VAL A 161 -10.75 6.14 -9.07
C VAL A 161 -10.16 6.72 -10.36
N ALA A 162 -10.93 6.77 -11.46
CA ALA A 162 -10.49 7.34 -12.73
C ALA A 162 -10.22 8.87 -12.68
N THR A 163 -10.69 9.57 -11.64
CA THR A 163 -10.38 10.99 -11.44
C THR A 163 -8.98 11.25 -10.88
N ALA A 164 -8.34 10.22 -10.35
CA ALA A 164 -7.01 10.34 -9.76
C ALA A 164 -5.91 10.48 -10.82
N PRO A 165 -4.81 11.17 -10.51
CA PRO A 165 -3.64 11.18 -11.39
C PRO A 165 -3.14 9.76 -11.66
N GLN A 166 -2.81 9.45 -12.91
CA GLN A 166 -2.30 8.14 -13.35
C GLN A 166 -1.12 7.65 -12.50
N ARG A 167 -0.24 8.54 -12.06
CA ARG A 167 0.90 8.25 -11.17
C ARG A 167 0.46 7.49 -9.92
N THR A 168 -0.76 7.69 -9.43
CA THR A 168 -1.26 6.99 -8.24
C THR A 168 -1.51 5.50 -8.50
N LEU A 169 -2.00 5.14 -9.69
CA LEU A 169 -2.16 3.73 -10.09
C LEU A 169 -0.80 3.09 -10.34
N VAL A 170 0.13 3.80 -11.00
CA VAL A 170 1.51 3.33 -11.20
C VAL A 170 2.19 3.04 -9.86
N ALA A 171 2.05 3.93 -8.89
CA ALA A 171 2.53 3.67 -7.52
C ALA A 171 1.85 2.45 -6.88
N GLY A 172 0.53 2.28 -7.10
CA GLY A 172 -0.20 1.11 -6.61
C GLY A 172 0.28 -0.22 -7.22
N ILE A 173 0.67 -0.20 -8.49
CA ILE A 173 1.31 -1.36 -9.14
C ILE A 173 2.63 -1.68 -8.42
N GLY A 174 3.43 -0.66 -8.09
CA GLY A 174 4.68 -0.83 -7.34
C GLY A 174 4.49 -1.42 -5.94
N ASP A 175 3.45 -0.97 -5.21
CA ASP A 175 3.09 -1.55 -3.90
C ASP A 175 2.57 -2.98 -4.02
N ALA A 176 1.68 -3.23 -4.99
CA ALA A 176 1.03 -4.52 -5.14
C ALA A 176 2.01 -5.62 -5.59
N ILE A 177 2.93 -5.32 -6.52
CA ILE A 177 3.89 -6.32 -7.03
C ILE A 177 4.88 -6.76 -5.94
N ALA A 178 5.11 -5.94 -4.90
CA ALA A 178 5.92 -6.31 -3.75
C ALA A 178 5.40 -7.56 -3.04
N LYS A 179 4.08 -7.81 -3.07
CA LYS A 179 3.47 -8.99 -2.44
C LYS A 179 4.10 -10.30 -2.92
N TRP A 180 4.44 -10.39 -4.22
CA TRP A 180 5.13 -11.57 -4.74
C TRP A 180 6.57 -11.67 -4.22
N TYR A 181 7.34 -10.60 -4.36
CA TYR A 181 8.77 -10.65 -4.02
C TYR A 181 9.01 -10.81 -2.53
N GLU A 182 8.16 -10.23 -1.70
CA GLU A 182 8.24 -10.36 -0.25
C GLU A 182 7.69 -11.70 0.25
N ALA A 183 6.50 -12.13 -0.23
CA ALA A 183 5.91 -13.39 0.19
C ALA A 183 6.72 -14.61 -0.29
N SER A 184 7.31 -14.56 -1.49
CA SER A 184 8.11 -15.67 -2.03
C SER A 184 9.38 -15.92 -1.23
N VAL A 185 10.07 -14.87 -0.78
CA VAL A 185 11.31 -15.01 -0.02
C VAL A 185 11.07 -15.40 1.44
N SER A 186 10.00 -14.88 2.07
CA SER A 186 9.70 -15.15 3.48
C SER A 186 8.90 -16.44 3.70
N SER A 187 8.03 -16.80 2.77
CA SER A 187 7.02 -17.86 2.93
C SER A 187 6.95 -18.86 1.79
N GLY A 188 7.81 -18.75 0.78
CA GLY A 188 7.80 -19.61 -0.42
C GLY A 188 7.97 -21.09 -0.14
N HIS A 189 8.60 -21.47 0.97
CA HIS A 189 8.80 -22.84 1.42
C HIS A 189 7.86 -23.27 2.55
N SER A 190 6.84 -22.46 2.87
CA SER A 190 5.88 -22.79 3.94
C SER A 190 5.07 -24.04 3.61
N THR A 191 4.79 -24.85 4.63
CA THR A 191 3.87 -25.99 4.58
C THR A 191 2.47 -25.66 5.09
N GLN A 192 2.24 -24.45 5.56
CA GLN A 192 0.95 -24.00 6.08
C GLN A 192 0.01 -23.65 4.93
N THR A 193 -1.18 -24.25 4.90
CA THR A 193 -2.16 -24.13 3.81
C THR A 193 -2.45 -22.68 3.42
N LEU A 194 -2.68 -21.80 4.38
CA LEU A 194 -3.04 -20.41 4.10
C LEU A 194 -1.86 -19.57 3.59
N LEU A 195 -0.64 -19.85 4.07
CA LEU A 195 0.57 -19.21 3.53
C LEU A 195 0.85 -19.67 2.09
N ILE A 196 0.69 -20.99 1.82
CA ILE A 196 0.79 -21.50 0.43
C ILE A 196 -0.21 -20.78 -0.47
N ALA A 197 -1.47 -20.68 -0.05
CA ALA A 197 -2.51 -19.98 -0.81
C ALA A 197 -2.16 -18.51 -1.05
N ALA A 198 -1.69 -17.78 -0.02
CA ALA A 198 -1.29 -16.39 -0.12
C ALA A 198 -0.13 -16.18 -1.10
N VAL A 199 0.92 -17.03 -1.02
CA VAL A 199 2.07 -16.99 -1.94
C VAL A 199 1.63 -17.24 -3.39
N GLN A 200 0.76 -18.22 -3.64
CA GLN A 200 0.27 -18.49 -5.00
C GLN A 200 -0.60 -17.35 -5.54
N GLN A 201 -1.44 -16.74 -4.72
CA GLN A 201 -2.19 -15.55 -5.10
C GLN A 201 -1.27 -14.34 -5.39
N ALA A 202 -0.19 -14.17 -4.62
CA ALA A 202 0.81 -13.14 -4.89
C ALA A 202 1.52 -13.35 -6.24
N ARG A 203 1.74 -14.62 -6.65
CA ARG A 203 2.24 -14.94 -7.99
C ARG A 203 1.23 -14.55 -9.08
N VAL A 204 -0.04 -14.92 -8.90
CA VAL A 204 -1.11 -14.54 -9.84
C VAL A 204 -1.22 -13.02 -9.95
N LEU A 205 -1.17 -12.30 -8.82
CA LEU A 205 -1.16 -10.84 -8.80
C LEU A 205 -0.01 -10.25 -9.64
N ARG A 206 1.21 -10.74 -9.43
CA ARG A 206 2.37 -10.33 -10.23
C ARG A 206 2.13 -10.56 -11.73
N ASP A 207 1.64 -11.74 -12.10
CA ASP A 207 1.44 -12.11 -13.51
C ASP A 207 0.38 -11.22 -14.18
N ILE A 208 -0.71 -10.88 -13.47
CA ILE A 208 -1.72 -9.91 -13.93
C ILE A 208 -1.09 -8.53 -14.16
N LEU A 209 -0.29 -8.05 -13.20
CA LEU A 209 0.34 -6.74 -13.29
C LEU A 209 1.33 -6.66 -14.46
N PHE A 210 2.18 -7.67 -14.65
CA PHE A 210 3.10 -7.72 -15.79
C PHE A 210 2.36 -7.70 -17.14
N GLN A 211 1.24 -8.42 -17.24
CA GLN A 211 0.50 -8.56 -18.50
C GLN A 211 -0.33 -7.32 -18.84
N LYS A 212 -0.92 -6.65 -17.83
CA LYS A 212 -1.98 -5.67 -18.05
C LYS A 212 -1.58 -4.22 -17.77
N SER A 213 -0.49 -3.96 -17.00
CA SER A 213 -0.20 -2.61 -16.54
C SER A 213 0.07 -1.61 -17.65
N ALA A 214 0.84 -1.99 -18.69
CA ALA A 214 1.14 -1.09 -19.79
C ALA A 214 -0.12 -0.67 -20.56
N SER A 215 -1.02 -1.63 -20.85
CA SER A 215 -2.32 -1.37 -21.48
C SER A 215 -3.24 -0.55 -20.56
N ALA A 216 -3.29 -0.88 -19.27
CA ALA A 216 -4.10 -0.17 -18.28
C ALA A 216 -3.74 1.32 -18.19
N ILE A 217 -2.45 1.64 -18.22
CA ILE A 217 -1.95 3.02 -18.13
C ILE A 217 -2.33 3.83 -19.38
N THR A 218 -2.32 3.21 -20.57
CA THR A 218 -2.65 3.90 -21.82
C THR A 218 -4.15 4.10 -22.04
N ALA A 219 -5.01 3.32 -21.35
CA ALA A 219 -6.46 3.35 -21.51
C ALA A 219 -7.19 3.43 -20.15
N PRO A 220 -7.12 4.57 -19.43
CA PRO A 220 -7.82 4.74 -18.14
C PRO A 220 -9.33 4.48 -18.28
N GLY A 221 -9.90 3.68 -17.35
CA GLY A 221 -11.30 3.28 -17.36
C GLY A 221 -11.64 2.09 -18.28
N GLY A 222 -10.69 1.61 -19.09
CA GLY A 222 -10.83 0.41 -19.90
C GLY A 222 -10.77 -0.89 -19.06
N ASP A 223 -10.96 -2.03 -19.73
CA ASP A 223 -11.05 -3.32 -19.05
C ASP A 223 -9.75 -3.68 -18.30
N ASP A 224 -8.59 -3.58 -18.95
CA ASP A 224 -7.30 -3.84 -18.29
C ASP A 224 -7.03 -2.87 -17.14
N TRP A 225 -7.47 -1.61 -17.27
CA TRP A 225 -7.34 -0.64 -16.18
C TRP A 225 -8.18 -1.05 -14.96
N GLN A 226 -9.43 -1.52 -15.17
CA GLN A 226 -10.29 -2.01 -14.09
C GLN A 226 -9.67 -3.23 -13.40
N GLU A 227 -9.15 -4.18 -14.18
CA GLU A 227 -8.46 -5.37 -13.67
C GLU A 227 -7.19 -5.01 -12.84
N VAL A 228 -6.41 -4.01 -13.29
CA VAL A 228 -5.23 -3.53 -12.54
C VAL A 228 -5.65 -2.81 -11.26
N VAL A 229 -6.73 -2.01 -11.27
CA VAL A 229 -7.29 -1.39 -10.06
C VAL A 229 -7.78 -2.46 -9.08
N ASP A 230 -8.49 -3.49 -9.54
CA ASP A 230 -8.90 -4.61 -8.69
C ASP A 230 -7.70 -5.37 -8.11
N ALA A 231 -6.65 -5.56 -8.91
CA ALA A 231 -5.42 -6.20 -8.48
C ALA A 231 -4.74 -5.41 -7.35
N THR A 232 -4.60 -4.09 -7.51
CA THR A 232 -3.89 -3.23 -6.53
C THR A 232 -4.70 -2.97 -5.27
N VAL A 233 -6.04 -2.88 -5.36
CA VAL A 233 -6.89 -2.54 -4.22
C VAL A 233 -7.45 -3.78 -3.52
N LEU A 234 -7.95 -4.75 -4.27
CA LEU A 234 -8.67 -5.90 -3.70
C LEU A 234 -7.74 -7.11 -3.53
N LEU A 235 -7.12 -7.62 -4.61
CA LEU A 235 -6.32 -8.85 -4.55
C LEU A 235 -5.09 -8.69 -3.64
N ALA A 236 -4.42 -7.55 -3.69
CA ALA A 236 -3.31 -7.26 -2.78
C ALA A 236 -3.75 -7.29 -1.30
N GLY A 237 -4.97 -6.84 -1.01
CA GLY A 237 -5.57 -6.89 0.32
C GLY A 237 -5.90 -8.32 0.77
N VAL A 238 -6.45 -9.16 -0.11
CA VAL A 238 -6.71 -10.58 0.15
C VAL A 238 -5.43 -11.33 0.52
N ILE A 239 -4.34 -11.11 -0.22
CA ILE A 239 -3.03 -11.73 0.04
C ILE A 239 -2.55 -11.38 1.44
N GLY A 240 -2.61 -10.09 1.82
CA GLY A 240 -2.22 -9.63 3.15
C GLY A 240 -3.10 -10.20 4.27
N GLY A 241 -4.40 -10.38 4.01
CA GLY A 241 -5.34 -10.97 4.97
C GLY A 241 -5.11 -12.47 5.19
N LEU A 242 -4.80 -13.23 4.14
CA LEU A 242 -4.50 -14.66 4.22
C LEU A 242 -3.13 -14.96 4.82
N GLY A 243 -2.10 -14.23 4.35
CA GLY A 243 -0.70 -14.51 4.69
C GLY A 243 -0.18 -13.70 5.88
N GLY A 244 -0.96 -12.74 6.38
CA GLY A 244 -0.56 -11.88 7.48
C GLY A 244 0.70 -11.07 7.18
N ALA A 245 1.44 -10.72 8.22
CA ALA A 245 2.66 -9.92 8.10
C ALA A 245 3.73 -10.59 7.23
N GLN A 246 3.83 -11.92 7.25
CA GLN A 246 4.85 -12.67 6.49
C GLN A 246 4.70 -12.52 4.96
N CYS A 247 3.46 -12.39 4.45
CA CYS A 247 3.20 -12.21 3.03
C CYS A 247 2.95 -10.74 2.64
N ARG A 248 3.08 -9.81 3.58
CA ARG A 248 2.73 -8.41 3.38
C ARG A 248 3.95 -7.52 3.26
N THR A 249 4.92 -7.69 4.14
CA THR A 249 6.06 -6.77 4.28
C THR A 249 7.32 -7.54 4.68
N VAL A 250 8.44 -7.27 3.97
CA VAL A 250 9.77 -7.80 4.27
C VAL A 250 10.80 -6.68 4.05
N ALA A 251 11.79 -6.84 3.18
CA ALA A 251 12.84 -5.85 2.97
C ALA A 251 12.37 -4.67 2.12
N ALA A 252 11.51 -4.87 1.12
CA ALA A 252 11.03 -3.78 0.28
C ALA A 252 10.29 -2.71 1.11
N HIS A 253 9.40 -3.13 1.99
CA HIS A 253 8.69 -2.23 2.91
C HIS A 253 9.60 -1.68 4.01
N ALA A 254 10.58 -2.45 4.52
CA ALA A 254 11.56 -1.94 5.48
C ALA A 254 12.40 -0.79 4.88
N VAL A 255 12.82 -0.93 3.61
CA VAL A 255 13.50 0.14 2.86
C VAL A 255 12.58 1.36 2.73
N HIS A 256 11.34 1.18 2.27
CA HIS A 256 10.36 2.25 2.21
C HIS A 256 10.25 2.99 3.55
N ASN A 257 10.07 2.26 4.67
CA ASN A 257 9.89 2.83 6.00
C ASN A 257 11.13 3.67 6.39
N GLY A 258 12.34 3.16 6.18
CA GLY A 258 13.57 3.92 6.42
C GLY A 258 13.66 5.19 5.57
N LEU A 259 13.31 5.12 4.29
CA LEU A 259 13.34 6.27 3.38
C LEU A 259 12.35 7.38 3.78
N THR A 260 11.23 7.07 4.45
CA THR A 260 10.27 8.11 4.90
C THR A 260 10.85 9.11 5.87
N HIS A 261 11.96 8.79 6.53
CA HIS A 261 12.66 9.67 7.45
C HIS A 261 13.66 10.62 6.79
N LEU A 262 13.83 10.52 5.46
CA LEU A 262 14.80 11.31 4.72
C LEU A 262 14.20 12.59 4.12
N PRO A 263 14.97 13.68 4.05
CA PRO A 263 14.58 14.87 3.31
C PRO A 263 14.26 14.53 1.85
N GLY A 264 13.23 15.16 1.29
CA GLY A 264 12.80 14.93 -0.11
C GLY A 264 11.91 13.68 -0.31
N SER A 265 11.89 12.74 0.62
CA SER A 265 11.11 11.48 0.50
C SER A 265 9.60 11.69 0.33
N HIS A 266 9.07 12.83 0.76
CA HIS A 266 7.64 13.15 0.68
C HIS A 266 7.14 13.43 -0.75
N GLN A 267 8.05 13.69 -1.70
CA GLN A 267 7.72 13.90 -3.12
C GLN A 267 7.37 12.58 -3.81
N ALA A 268 7.92 11.47 -3.33
CA ALA A 268 7.62 10.13 -3.81
C ALA A 268 6.43 9.51 -3.09
N LEU A 269 5.57 8.84 -3.85
CA LEU A 269 4.43 8.07 -3.32
C LEU A 269 4.92 6.82 -2.58
N HIS A 270 4.04 6.25 -1.73
CA HIS A 270 4.33 5.02 -0.98
C HIS A 270 4.82 3.90 -1.90
N GLY A 271 4.02 3.54 -2.89
CA GLY A 271 4.34 2.43 -3.79
C GLY A 271 5.55 2.67 -4.70
N GLU A 272 5.90 3.93 -4.99
CA GLU A 272 7.13 4.25 -5.71
C GLU A 272 8.37 3.90 -4.86
N LYS A 273 8.35 4.21 -3.56
CA LYS A 273 9.42 3.83 -2.62
C LYS A 273 9.47 2.32 -2.38
N VAL A 274 8.30 1.66 -2.34
CA VAL A 274 8.22 0.19 -2.22
C VAL A 274 8.78 -0.48 -3.47
N ALA A 275 8.45 0.01 -4.67
CA ALA A 275 9.00 -0.49 -5.94
C ALA A 275 10.53 -0.43 -5.96
N TYR A 276 11.11 0.71 -5.59
CA TYR A 276 12.56 0.81 -5.41
C TYR A 276 13.07 -0.19 -4.35
N GLY A 277 12.35 -0.34 -3.24
CA GLY A 277 12.68 -1.29 -2.19
C GLY A 277 12.73 -2.75 -2.66
N ILE A 278 11.91 -3.14 -3.65
CA ILE A 278 11.98 -4.48 -4.26
C ILE A 278 13.32 -4.69 -4.98
N LEU A 279 13.77 -3.69 -5.74
CA LEU A 279 15.06 -3.75 -6.43
C LEU A 279 16.21 -3.91 -5.43
N VAL A 280 16.14 -3.19 -4.29
CA VAL A 280 17.12 -3.29 -3.20
C VAL A 280 17.06 -4.68 -2.53
N GLN A 281 15.87 -5.22 -2.27
CA GLN A 281 15.71 -6.58 -1.71
C GLN A 281 16.34 -7.64 -2.62
N LEU A 282 16.03 -7.62 -3.91
CA LEU A 282 16.59 -8.57 -4.88
C LEU A 282 18.12 -8.44 -4.98
N ARG A 283 18.64 -7.20 -4.85
CA ARG A 283 20.08 -6.97 -4.80
C ARG A 283 20.72 -7.55 -3.53
N LEU A 284 20.06 -7.49 -2.38
CA LEU A 284 20.52 -8.15 -1.15
C LEU A 284 20.57 -9.67 -1.32
N GLU A 285 19.54 -10.28 -1.91
CA GLU A 285 19.49 -11.72 -2.18
C GLU A 285 20.64 -12.13 -3.13
N GLU A 286 20.90 -11.36 -4.17
CA GLU A 286 22.04 -11.57 -5.08
C GLU A 286 23.39 -11.44 -4.34
N MET A 287 23.59 -10.35 -3.60
CA MET A 287 24.87 -10.04 -2.94
C MET A 287 25.20 -11.00 -1.79
N LEU A 288 24.22 -11.34 -0.97
CA LEU A 288 24.44 -12.08 0.28
C LEU A 288 24.21 -13.58 0.16
N GLN A 289 23.42 -14.02 -0.84
CA GLN A 289 23.09 -15.44 -1.05
C GLN A 289 23.59 -15.98 -2.38
N GLY A 290 24.17 -15.14 -3.26
CA GLY A 290 24.54 -15.55 -4.62
C GLY A 290 23.34 -15.95 -5.49
N ASN A 291 22.14 -15.44 -5.18
CA ASN A 291 20.90 -15.83 -5.85
C ASN A 291 20.80 -15.22 -7.26
N GLN A 292 21.19 -16.00 -8.28
CA GLN A 292 21.13 -15.56 -9.68
C GLN A 292 19.70 -15.36 -10.19
N LEU A 293 18.69 -16.05 -9.61
CA LEU A 293 17.29 -15.82 -9.96
C LEU A 293 16.83 -14.44 -9.48
N ALA A 294 17.33 -13.97 -8.34
CA ALA A 294 17.04 -12.61 -7.87
C ALA A 294 17.67 -11.54 -8.79
N ALA A 295 18.91 -11.78 -9.27
CA ALA A 295 19.54 -10.90 -10.26
C ALA A 295 18.73 -10.81 -11.56
N THR A 296 18.29 -11.95 -12.09
CA THR A 296 17.42 -12.02 -13.30
C THR A 296 16.07 -11.33 -13.06
N ALA A 297 15.43 -11.58 -11.93
CA ALA A 297 14.16 -10.95 -11.58
C ALA A 297 14.30 -9.42 -11.44
N ARG A 298 15.42 -8.94 -10.89
CA ARG A 298 15.73 -7.52 -10.79
C ARG A 298 15.85 -6.86 -12.17
N GLN A 299 16.52 -7.52 -13.13
CA GLN A 299 16.62 -7.02 -14.50
C GLN A 299 15.24 -6.95 -15.17
N GLN A 300 14.43 -7.99 -15.06
CA GLN A 300 13.07 -7.99 -15.60
C GLN A 300 12.19 -6.88 -15.00
N LEU A 301 12.38 -6.59 -13.71
CA LEU A 301 11.66 -5.48 -13.05
C LEU A 301 12.12 -4.11 -13.55
N LEU A 302 13.41 -3.92 -13.82
CA LEU A 302 13.92 -2.65 -14.38
C LEU A 302 13.26 -2.36 -15.73
N ASP A 303 13.19 -3.34 -16.62
CA ASP A 303 12.52 -3.22 -17.92
C ASP A 303 11.02 -2.93 -17.75
N PHE A 304 10.36 -3.61 -16.81
CA PHE A 304 8.95 -3.38 -16.51
C PHE A 304 8.72 -1.98 -15.91
N TYR A 305 9.55 -1.54 -14.98
CA TYR A 305 9.43 -0.22 -14.35
C TYR A 305 9.62 0.90 -15.38
N GLU A 306 10.59 0.77 -16.28
CA GLU A 306 10.76 1.72 -17.39
C GLU A 306 9.51 1.79 -18.25
N SER A 307 8.87 0.66 -18.57
CA SER A 307 7.68 0.59 -19.43
C SER A 307 6.45 1.28 -18.84
N ILE A 308 6.35 1.42 -17.53
CA ILE A 308 5.19 1.99 -16.82
C ILE A 308 5.51 3.28 -16.04
N GLY A 309 6.77 3.72 -16.03
CA GLY A 309 7.21 4.94 -15.36
C GLY A 309 7.36 4.81 -13.85
N LEU A 310 7.70 3.63 -13.32
CA LEU A 310 8.10 3.45 -11.91
C LEU A 310 9.57 3.87 -11.72
N PRO A 311 9.92 4.46 -10.56
CA PRO A 311 11.29 4.85 -10.26
C PRO A 311 12.20 3.63 -10.10
N THR A 312 13.42 3.75 -10.63
CA THR A 312 14.47 2.73 -10.52
C THR A 312 15.61 3.17 -9.61
N THR A 313 15.76 4.48 -9.35
CA THR A 313 16.85 5.08 -8.60
C THR A 313 16.36 5.98 -7.47
N LEU A 314 17.24 6.31 -6.53
CA LEU A 314 16.96 7.33 -5.50
C LEU A 314 16.74 8.73 -6.10
N ALA A 315 17.40 9.03 -7.23
CA ALA A 315 17.19 10.29 -7.93
C ALA A 315 15.76 10.41 -8.47
N ASP A 316 15.20 9.33 -9.03
CA ASP A 316 13.82 9.29 -9.51
C ASP A 316 12.80 9.48 -8.37
N LEU A 317 13.18 9.12 -7.15
CA LEU A 317 12.40 9.34 -5.93
C LEU A 317 12.54 10.78 -5.37
N GLY A 318 13.26 11.68 -6.05
CA GLY A 318 13.52 13.04 -5.58
C GLY A 318 14.63 13.15 -4.53
N MET A 319 15.47 12.13 -4.41
CA MET A 319 16.55 12.03 -3.42
C MET A 319 17.95 12.04 -4.07
N SER A 320 18.15 12.83 -5.14
CA SER A 320 19.46 12.94 -5.84
C SER A 320 20.59 13.48 -4.97
N GLU A 321 20.28 14.33 -4.00
CA GLU A 321 21.24 15.01 -3.12
C GLU A 321 21.49 14.28 -1.80
N ILE A 322 21.03 13.02 -1.70
CA ILE A 322 21.17 12.26 -0.45
C ILE A 322 22.62 11.91 -0.16
N THR A 323 23.06 12.17 1.07
CA THR A 323 24.41 11.82 1.52
C THR A 323 24.47 10.36 2.01
N ILE A 324 25.67 9.77 1.99
CA ILE A 324 25.92 8.43 2.56
C ILE A 324 25.51 8.36 4.04
N SER A 325 25.70 9.44 4.82
CA SER A 325 25.30 9.50 6.23
C SER A 325 23.78 9.41 6.38
N GLN A 326 23.02 10.12 5.54
CA GLN A 326 21.55 10.04 5.55
C GLN A 326 21.07 8.66 5.10
N LEU A 327 21.70 8.09 4.08
CA LEU A 327 21.38 6.74 3.61
C LEU A 327 21.65 5.69 4.69
N HIS A 328 22.76 5.84 5.44
CA HIS A 328 23.08 5.00 6.58
C HIS A 328 22.06 5.15 7.72
N HIS A 329 21.57 6.37 7.96
CA HIS A 329 20.48 6.60 8.93
C HIS A 329 19.19 5.86 8.52
N ALA A 330 18.76 5.97 7.26
CA ALA A 330 17.60 5.23 6.75
C ALA A 330 17.79 3.70 6.88
N ALA A 331 18.97 3.20 6.52
CA ALA A 331 19.31 1.78 6.64
C ALA A 331 19.31 1.31 8.11
N THR A 332 19.76 2.14 9.05
CA THR A 332 19.70 1.83 10.49
C THR A 332 18.27 1.69 10.97
N LEU A 333 17.38 2.59 10.53
CA LEU A 333 15.94 2.50 10.84
C LEU A 333 15.29 1.27 10.19
N ALA A 334 15.64 0.96 8.95
CA ALA A 334 15.16 -0.23 8.24
C ALA A 334 15.62 -1.55 8.87
N CYS A 335 16.76 -1.54 9.59
CA CYS A 335 17.35 -2.71 10.25
C CYS A 335 17.10 -2.73 11.78
N LYS A 336 16.23 -1.88 12.34
CA LYS A 336 15.92 -1.91 13.78
C LYS A 336 15.33 -3.27 14.19
N PRO A 337 15.41 -3.69 15.49
CA PRO A 337 15.06 -5.06 15.91
C PRO A 337 13.65 -5.54 15.57
N ASP A 338 12.68 -4.63 15.51
CA ASP A 338 11.27 -4.89 15.21
C ASP A 338 10.92 -4.70 13.72
N SER A 339 11.92 -4.49 12.87
CA SER A 339 11.72 -4.24 11.43
C SER A 339 11.37 -5.52 10.66
N ASP A 340 10.56 -5.34 9.62
CA ASP A 340 10.14 -6.38 8.69
C ASP A 340 11.31 -7.02 7.90
N ILE A 341 12.47 -6.36 7.79
CA ILE A 341 13.65 -6.90 7.10
C ILE A 341 14.13 -8.23 7.70
N HIS A 342 13.85 -8.46 8.99
CA HIS A 342 14.22 -9.68 9.69
C HIS A 342 13.37 -10.90 9.32
N ARG A 343 12.36 -10.73 8.43
CA ARG A 343 11.65 -11.86 7.80
C ARG A 343 12.40 -12.43 6.59
N LEU A 344 13.50 -11.80 6.16
CA LEU A 344 14.43 -12.43 5.22
C LEU A 344 15.04 -13.69 5.85
N PRO A 345 15.30 -14.76 5.05
CA PRO A 345 15.95 -15.99 5.55
C PRO A 345 17.44 -15.83 5.86
N PHE A 346 17.96 -14.60 5.85
CA PHE A 346 19.34 -14.23 6.16
C PHE A 346 19.39 -12.86 6.85
N THR A 347 20.45 -12.64 7.62
CA THR A 347 20.65 -11.37 8.35
C THR A 347 21.19 -10.29 7.43
N VAL A 348 20.67 -9.06 7.57
CA VAL A 348 21.12 -7.87 6.85
C VAL A 348 21.58 -6.82 7.84
N THR A 349 22.79 -6.30 7.66
CA THR A 349 23.32 -5.16 8.42
C THR A 349 23.01 -3.84 7.73
N PRO A 350 22.97 -2.70 8.45
CA PRO A 350 22.81 -1.38 7.82
C PRO A 350 23.84 -1.09 6.71
N ALA A 351 25.09 -1.50 6.89
CA ALA A 351 26.13 -1.31 5.88
C ALA A 351 25.87 -2.11 4.59
N GLN A 352 25.39 -3.36 4.72
CA GLN A 352 25.01 -4.18 3.57
C GLN A 352 23.78 -3.60 2.85
N LEU A 353 22.83 -3.07 3.61
CA LEU A 353 21.65 -2.43 3.04
C LEU A 353 22.03 -1.15 2.26
N VAL A 354 22.93 -0.31 2.81
CA VAL A 354 23.48 0.85 2.08
C VAL A 354 24.17 0.42 0.79
N ALA A 355 25.01 -0.64 0.85
CA ALA A 355 25.69 -1.15 -0.34
C ALA A 355 24.69 -1.63 -1.42
N ALA A 356 23.60 -2.30 -1.02
CA ALA A 356 22.55 -2.69 -1.94
C ALA A 356 21.81 -1.48 -2.54
N MET A 357 21.45 -0.48 -1.73
CA MET A 357 20.81 0.76 -2.20
C MET A 357 21.68 1.50 -3.23
N VAL A 358 22.99 1.66 -2.95
CA VAL A 358 23.92 2.35 -3.86
C VAL A 358 24.14 1.55 -5.14
N SER A 359 24.30 0.21 -5.06
CA SER A 359 24.56 -0.61 -6.24
C SER A 359 23.34 -0.79 -7.15
N THR A 360 22.12 -0.52 -6.66
CA THR A 360 20.91 -0.51 -7.48
C THR A 360 20.92 0.66 -8.48
N THR A 361 21.66 1.73 -8.21
CA THR A 361 21.78 2.92 -9.07
C THR A 361 22.89 2.83 -10.12
N ILE A 362 23.85 1.90 -9.99
CA ILE A 362 25.09 1.87 -10.79
C ILE A 362 24.98 0.98 -12.05
N VAL A 363 24.00 0.11 -12.17
CA VAL A 363 23.93 -0.94 -13.22
C VAL A 363 23.73 -0.41 -14.65
N GLU A 364 23.42 0.89 -14.84
CA GLU A 364 23.18 1.45 -16.17
C GLU A 364 24.42 1.68 -17.04
N VAL A 365 25.63 1.70 -16.47
CA VAL A 365 26.84 2.12 -17.22
C VAL A 365 27.48 0.97 -18.01
N GLU A 366 27.39 -0.28 -17.58
CA GLU A 366 28.10 -1.39 -18.24
C GLU A 366 27.38 -2.00 -19.45
N ASN A 367 26.05 -1.91 -19.52
CA ASN A 367 25.29 -2.55 -20.63
C ASN A 367 25.09 -1.69 -21.89
N ARG A 368 25.35 -0.38 -21.84
CA ARG A 368 25.27 0.49 -23.05
C ARG A 368 26.52 0.50 -23.93
N CYS A 369 27.64 0.00 -23.43
CA CYS A 369 28.89 0.00 -24.19
C CYS A 369 29.14 -1.26 -25.05
N VAL A 370 28.36 -2.31 -24.95
CA VAL A 370 28.56 -3.58 -25.71
C VAL A 370 27.77 -3.64 -27.02
N GLY A 371 26.84 -2.70 -27.28
CA GLY A 371 25.99 -2.70 -28.48
C GLY A 371 26.46 -1.84 -29.66
N ALA A 372 27.64 -1.21 -29.59
CA ALA A 372 28.11 -0.24 -30.62
C ALA A 372 29.39 -0.67 -31.37
N THR A 373 29.59 -1.97 -31.59
CA THR A 373 30.60 -2.46 -32.55
C THR A 373 30.17 -3.78 -33.15
N THR A 374 29.39 -3.74 -34.22
CA THR A 374 29.56 -4.49 -35.49
C THR A 374 28.65 -3.88 -36.56
#